data_88bb80f75cc534ac6cfc9d468bac4698
#
_entry.id   88bb80f75cc534ac6cfc9d468bac4698
#
_cell.length_a   1.000
_cell.length_b   1.000
_cell.length_c   1.000
_cell.angle_alpha   90.00
_cell.angle_beta   90.00
_cell.angle_gamma   90.00
#
_symmetry.space_group_name_H-M   'P 1'
#
loop_
_entity.id
_entity.type
_entity.pdbx_description
1 polymer ?
#
loop_
_entity_poly.entity_id
_entity_poly.type
_entity_poly.pdbx_seq_one_letter_code
_entity_poly.pdbx_strand_id
1 'polypeptide(L)'
;SKIPLENLILLEKNCHAIKIGNCFKDRESEGIIRDANSKKRLRKTEVESYKKMIMRYLDVTRSQLFFSSGCIFIEGISECQLLEVFSKILNKSLLDNQIEIVDTGGIAFYQFLMLFNSSDGTKRLSIKASIITDEDQFTESKDSKYNLDELVKEDYKILEELRNGINKSKRDSHIDNLKVMCNNQENIFIASGVKTLEYQICLANIATTFAETK
;
A
#
# COMPACT_ATOMS: atom_id res chain seq x y z
N SER A 1 0.31 28.95 -11.36
CA SER A 1 -0.67 28.26 -12.23
C SER A 1 -0.36 26.77 -12.20
N LYS A 2 -1.35 25.97 -11.89
CA LYS A 2 -1.22 24.50 -11.80
C LYS A 2 -1.19 23.91 -13.21
N ILE A 3 -0.22 23.05 -13.49
CA ILE A 3 -0.17 22.33 -14.77
C ILE A 3 -1.23 21.20 -14.72
N PRO A 4 -2.22 21.19 -15.60
CA PRO A 4 -3.19 20.10 -15.68
C PRO A 4 -2.50 18.76 -15.99
N LEU A 5 -2.97 17.65 -15.41
CA LEU A 5 -2.42 16.31 -15.68
C LEU A 5 -2.45 15.96 -17.17
N GLU A 6 -3.40 16.49 -17.91
CA GLU A 6 -3.51 16.32 -19.36
C GLU A 6 -2.33 16.87 -20.13
N ASN A 7 -1.61 17.80 -19.56
CA ASN A 7 -0.44 18.44 -20.19
C ASN A 7 0.90 17.85 -19.71
N LEU A 8 0.86 16.92 -18.74
CA LEU A 8 2.03 16.25 -18.22
C LEU A 8 2.38 15.04 -19.07
N ILE A 9 3.56 15.05 -19.68
CA ILE A 9 4.11 13.93 -20.44
C ILE A 9 5.36 13.47 -19.74
N LEU A 10 5.38 12.19 -19.34
CA LEU A 10 6.54 11.53 -18.77
C LEU A 10 7.29 10.78 -19.87
N LEU A 11 8.60 10.98 -19.92
CA LEU A 11 9.52 10.18 -20.76
C LEU A 11 10.18 9.12 -19.88
N GLU A 12 9.88 7.87 -20.15
CA GLU A 12 10.49 6.73 -19.45
C GLU A 12 11.85 6.34 -20.05
N LYS A 13 12.65 5.58 -19.27
CA LYS A 13 14.02 5.19 -19.64
C LYS A 13 14.12 4.44 -20.98
N ASN A 14 13.06 3.77 -21.40
CA ASN A 14 12.95 3.03 -22.68
C ASN A 14 12.48 3.90 -23.86
N CYS A 15 12.55 5.22 -23.74
CA CYS A 15 12.06 6.19 -24.71
C CYS A 15 10.53 6.13 -24.95
N HIS A 16 9.79 5.53 -24.03
CA HIS A 16 8.34 5.51 -24.07
C HIS A 16 7.79 6.79 -23.44
N ALA A 17 6.86 7.46 -24.12
CA ALA A 17 6.22 8.67 -23.65
C ALA A 17 4.81 8.37 -23.14
N ILE A 18 4.55 8.65 -21.86
CA ILE A 18 3.23 8.49 -21.25
C ILE A 18 2.65 9.85 -20.96
N LYS A 19 1.49 10.12 -21.50
CA LYS A 19 0.67 11.27 -21.12
C LYS A 19 -0.12 10.91 -19.87
N ILE A 20 0.18 11.55 -18.73
CA ILE A 20 -0.39 11.17 -17.43
C ILE A 20 -1.90 11.27 -17.42
N GLY A 21 -2.49 12.23 -18.14
CA GLY A 21 -3.95 12.30 -18.31
C GLY A 21 -4.57 11.03 -18.90
N ASN A 22 -3.83 10.26 -19.70
CA ASN A 22 -4.33 9.02 -20.29
C ASN A 22 -4.51 7.91 -19.24
N CYS A 23 -3.79 7.95 -18.11
CA CYS A 23 -4.00 7.01 -17.00
C CYS A 23 -5.41 7.05 -16.41
N PHE A 24 -6.18 8.09 -16.72
CA PHE A 24 -7.55 8.28 -16.23
C PHE A 24 -8.60 8.26 -17.35
N LYS A 25 -8.18 8.05 -18.60
CA LYS A 25 -9.09 8.10 -19.73
C LYS A 25 -9.73 6.75 -20.00
N ASP A 26 -11.07 6.75 -20.12
CA ASP A 26 -11.88 5.56 -20.46
C ASP A 26 -11.67 4.35 -19.56
N ARG A 27 -11.28 4.56 -18.29
CA ARG A 27 -10.92 3.50 -17.34
C ARG A 27 -12.11 2.65 -16.91
N GLU A 28 -13.29 3.22 -16.91
CA GLU A 28 -14.55 2.50 -16.64
C GLU A 28 -14.82 1.39 -17.66
N SER A 29 -14.33 1.53 -18.89
CA SER A 29 -14.48 0.52 -19.94
C SER A 29 -13.55 -0.70 -19.75
N GLU A 30 -12.48 -0.58 -18.97
CA GLU A 30 -11.57 -1.69 -18.69
C GLU A 30 -12.15 -2.74 -17.74
N GLY A 31 -13.31 -2.48 -17.14
CA GLY A 31 -14.02 -3.43 -16.29
C GLY A 31 -13.35 -3.71 -14.94
N ILE A 32 -12.45 -2.83 -14.50
CA ILE A 32 -11.70 -2.96 -13.23
C ILE A 32 -12.67 -3.13 -12.06
N ILE A 33 -12.47 -4.17 -11.28
CA ILE A 33 -13.27 -4.44 -10.09
C ILE A 33 -12.71 -3.58 -8.94
N ARG A 34 -13.60 -2.86 -8.25
CA ARG A 34 -13.26 -2.02 -7.10
C ARG A 34 -13.55 -2.70 -5.76
N ASP A 35 -14.56 -3.54 -5.73
CA ASP A 35 -15.05 -4.21 -4.52
C ASP A 35 -15.06 -5.73 -4.77
N ALA A 36 -14.24 -6.45 -4.03
CA ALA A 36 -14.05 -7.88 -4.20
C ALA A 36 -15.32 -8.69 -3.90
N ASN A 37 -16.08 -8.29 -2.88
CA ASN A 37 -17.26 -9.01 -2.42
C ASN A 37 -18.45 -8.80 -3.35
N SER A 38 -18.80 -7.54 -3.61
CA SER A 38 -19.96 -7.17 -4.42
C SER A 38 -19.68 -7.20 -5.93
N LYS A 39 -18.41 -7.44 -6.34
CA LYS A 39 -17.97 -7.41 -7.74
C LYS A 39 -18.28 -6.08 -8.45
N LYS A 40 -18.43 -5.00 -7.70
CA LYS A 40 -18.69 -3.67 -8.27
C LYS A 40 -17.49 -3.21 -9.08
N ARG A 41 -17.78 -2.74 -10.28
CA ARG A 41 -16.78 -2.17 -11.18
C ARG A 41 -16.51 -0.70 -10.87
N LEU A 42 -15.34 -0.25 -11.26
CA LEU A 42 -14.95 1.16 -11.20
C LEU A 42 -15.88 1.99 -12.10
N ARG A 43 -16.40 3.10 -11.57
CA ARG A 43 -17.32 4.00 -12.30
C ARG A 43 -16.60 5.28 -12.72
N LYS A 44 -17.06 5.91 -13.77
CA LYS A 44 -16.51 7.17 -14.29
C LYS A 44 -16.40 8.26 -13.21
N THR A 45 -17.41 8.40 -12.36
CA THR A 45 -17.40 9.38 -11.25
C THR A 45 -16.28 9.13 -10.24
N GLU A 46 -15.91 7.86 -10.01
CA GLU A 46 -14.81 7.48 -9.13
C GLU A 46 -13.45 7.77 -9.79
N VAL A 47 -13.31 7.47 -11.07
CA VAL A 47 -12.12 7.83 -11.87
C VAL A 47 -11.85 9.33 -11.81
N GLU A 48 -12.88 10.16 -12.02
CA GLU A 48 -12.76 11.61 -11.95
C GLU A 48 -12.41 12.10 -10.52
N SER A 49 -12.96 11.44 -9.51
CA SER A 49 -12.60 11.72 -8.13
C SER A 49 -11.12 11.41 -7.84
N TYR A 50 -10.66 10.22 -8.25
CA TYR A 50 -9.25 9.80 -8.08
C TYR A 50 -8.30 10.72 -8.84
N LYS A 51 -8.65 11.12 -10.06
CA LYS A 51 -7.90 12.09 -10.84
C LYS A 51 -7.73 13.42 -10.09
N LYS A 52 -8.80 13.95 -9.51
CA LYS A 52 -8.75 15.20 -8.71
C LYS A 52 -7.88 15.03 -7.46
N MET A 53 -7.92 13.88 -6.81
CA MET A 53 -7.07 13.59 -5.64
C MET A 53 -5.59 13.54 -6.03
N ILE A 54 -5.24 12.86 -7.10
CA ILE A 54 -3.86 12.83 -7.62
C ILE A 54 -3.40 14.23 -8.01
N MET A 55 -4.23 15.03 -8.67
CA MET A 55 -3.89 16.42 -8.99
C MET A 55 -3.55 17.24 -7.75
N ARG A 56 -4.32 17.10 -6.67
CA ARG A 56 -4.04 17.79 -5.39
C ARG A 56 -2.75 17.30 -4.76
N TYR A 57 -2.51 15.99 -4.80
CA TYR A 57 -1.31 15.38 -4.24
C TYR A 57 -0.05 15.87 -4.94
N LEU A 58 -0.05 15.91 -6.27
CA LEU A 58 1.08 16.36 -7.08
C LEU A 58 1.35 17.84 -6.97
N ASP A 59 0.34 18.65 -6.71
CA ASP A 59 0.47 20.09 -6.60
C ASP A 59 1.29 20.54 -5.37
N VAL A 60 1.24 19.77 -4.29
CA VAL A 60 1.72 20.24 -2.98
C VAL A 60 3.19 19.87 -2.73
N THR A 61 3.69 18.72 -3.17
CA THR A 61 5.01 18.28 -2.72
C THR A 61 5.73 17.20 -3.57
N ARG A 62 5.10 16.48 -4.52
CA ARG A 62 5.67 15.15 -4.86
C ARG A 62 5.61 14.78 -6.35
N SER A 63 6.23 15.58 -7.20
CA SER A 63 6.56 15.17 -8.57
C SER A 63 7.63 14.07 -8.62
N GLN A 64 8.33 13.80 -7.52
CA GLN A 64 9.40 12.80 -7.41
C GLN A 64 8.94 11.40 -7.80
N LEU A 65 7.68 11.04 -7.51
CA LEU A 65 7.07 9.79 -7.96
C LEU A 65 7.30 9.52 -9.45
N PHE A 66 7.23 10.55 -10.30
CA PHE A 66 7.40 10.39 -11.74
C PHE A 66 8.85 10.26 -12.21
N PHE A 67 9.80 10.59 -11.36
CA PHE A 67 11.23 10.52 -11.65
C PHE A 67 11.92 9.33 -10.99
N SER A 68 11.18 8.55 -10.20
CA SER A 68 11.69 7.36 -9.53
C SER A 68 11.79 6.15 -10.46
N SER A 69 12.60 5.18 -10.09
CA SER A 69 12.67 3.86 -10.75
C SER A 69 11.61 2.89 -10.23
N GLY A 70 10.98 3.23 -9.11
CA GLY A 70 9.88 2.52 -8.47
C GLY A 70 9.37 3.32 -7.28
N CYS A 71 8.23 2.93 -6.75
CA CYS A 71 7.64 3.59 -5.58
C CYS A 71 7.08 2.60 -4.57
N ILE A 72 7.08 3.01 -3.30
CA ILE A 72 6.47 2.29 -2.19
C ILE A 72 5.41 3.20 -1.58
N PHE A 73 4.16 2.79 -1.68
CA PHE A 73 3.03 3.47 -1.05
C PHE A 73 2.85 2.92 0.37
N ILE A 74 2.72 3.82 1.34
CA ILE A 74 2.57 3.52 2.76
C ILE A 74 1.42 4.31 3.37
N GLU A 75 0.95 3.90 4.55
CA GLU A 75 -0.16 4.55 5.24
C GLU A 75 0.25 5.78 6.02
N GLY A 76 1.45 5.81 6.58
CA GLY A 76 1.85 6.89 7.45
C GLY A 76 3.35 7.05 7.69
N ILE A 77 3.65 7.99 8.58
CA ILE A 77 5.03 8.42 8.85
C ILE A 77 5.90 7.35 9.51
N SER A 78 5.31 6.45 10.30
CA SER A 78 6.03 5.37 10.99
C SER A 78 6.69 4.44 9.99
N GLU A 79 5.94 4.00 8.97
CA GLU A 79 6.43 3.16 7.89
C GLU A 79 7.52 3.88 7.10
N CYS A 80 7.34 5.18 6.83
CA CYS A 80 8.31 5.98 6.11
C CYS A 80 9.69 5.95 6.80
N GLN A 81 9.72 6.20 8.10
CA GLN A 81 10.96 6.23 8.87
C GLN A 81 11.60 4.85 8.99
N LEU A 82 10.81 3.82 9.24
CA LEU A 82 11.31 2.46 9.43
C LEU A 82 11.80 1.83 8.13
N LEU A 83 11.15 2.06 7.01
CA LEU A 83 11.57 1.53 5.71
C LEU A 83 12.95 2.03 5.31
N GLU A 84 13.27 3.30 5.57
CA GLU A 84 14.62 3.82 5.33
C GLU A 84 15.68 3.11 6.17
N VAL A 85 15.37 2.85 7.45
CA VAL A 85 16.28 2.13 8.37
C VAL A 85 16.44 0.68 7.92
N PHE A 86 15.34 -0.02 7.65
CA PHE A 86 15.37 -1.41 7.21
C PHE A 86 16.09 -1.57 5.87
N SER A 87 15.92 -0.64 4.95
CA SER A 87 16.61 -0.68 3.67
C SER A 87 18.13 -0.62 3.83
N LYS A 88 18.62 0.19 4.76
CA LYS A 88 20.05 0.29 5.10
C LYS A 88 20.57 -1.00 5.75
N ILE A 89 19.83 -1.56 6.71
CA ILE A 89 20.20 -2.83 7.39
C ILE A 89 20.28 -3.97 6.36
N LEU A 90 19.36 -4.00 5.41
CA LEU A 90 19.33 -5.02 4.37
C LEU A 90 20.30 -4.75 3.19
N ASN A 91 21.10 -3.69 3.26
CA ASN A 91 21.97 -3.23 2.16
C ASN A 91 21.19 -3.03 0.84
N LYS A 92 19.96 -2.51 0.94
CA LYS A 92 19.04 -2.22 -0.17
C LYS A 92 18.63 -0.75 -0.15
N SER A 93 19.63 0.16 -0.21
CA SER A 93 19.36 1.60 -0.16
C SER A 93 18.25 2.01 -1.14
N LEU A 94 17.21 2.62 -0.63
CA LEU A 94 16.10 3.12 -1.45
C LEU A 94 16.55 4.27 -2.33
N LEU A 95 17.39 5.15 -1.79
CA LEU A 95 17.92 6.29 -2.52
C LEU A 95 18.79 5.86 -3.72
N ASP A 96 19.74 4.93 -3.49
CA ASP A 96 20.65 4.46 -4.55
C ASP A 96 19.89 3.72 -5.66
N ASN A 97 18.78 3.08 -5.31
CA ASN A 97 17.88 2.43 -6.27
C ASN A 97 16.81 3.37 -6.84
N GLN A 98 16.84 4.65 -6.47
CA GLN A 98 15.85 5.65 -6.93
C GLN A 98 14.40 5.22 -6.62
N ILE A 99 14.17 4.64 -5.43
CA ILE A 99 12.84 4.25 -4.97
C ILE A 99 12.26 5.38 -4.11
N GLU A 100 11.10 5.86 -4.49
CA GLU A 100 10.36 6.89 -3.76
C GLU A 100 9.39 6.27 -2.77
N ILE A 101 9.39 6.75 -1.53
CA ILE A 101 8.37 6.42 -0.53
C ILE A 101 7.25 7.46 -0.62
N VAL A 102 6.04 6.98 -0.79
CA VAL A 102 4.83 7.79 -0.97
C VAL A 102 3.90 7.56 0.21
N ASP A 103 3.92 8.49 1.17
CA ASP A 103 2.94 8.51 2.27
C ASP A 103 1.58 8.97 1.72
N THR A 104 0.59 8.09 1.80
CA THR A 104 -0.76 8.34 1.29
C THR A 104 -1.69 8.98 2.31
N GLY A 105 -1.26 9.08 3.58
CA GLY A 105 -2.06 9.61 4.66
C GLY A 105 -3.25 8.72 5.03
N GLY A 106 -3.03 7.41 5.09
CA GLY A 106 -4.02 6.37 5.33
C GLY A 106 -4.25 5.46 4.13
N ILE A 107 -5.33 4.70 4.12
CA ILE A 107 -5.64 3.67 3.09
C ILE A 107 -6.03 4.24 1.70
N ALA A 108 -5.57 5.45 1.38
CA ALA A 108 -5.92 6.15 0.14
C ALA A 108 -5.14 5.66 -1.09
N PHE A 109 -4.85 4.35 -1.18
CA PHE A 109 -4.05 3.77 -2.27
C PHE A 109 -4.77 3.75 -3.62
N TYR A 110 -6.09 3.67 -3.64
CA TYR A 110 -6.89 3.44 -4.85
C TYR A 110 -6.65 4.47 -5.94
N GLN A 111 -6.52 5.75 -5.58
CA GLN A 111 -6.23 6.81 -6.55
C GLN A 111 -4.87 6.64 -7.20
N PHE A 112 -3.86 6.20 -6.43
CA PHE A 112 -2.51 5.99 -6.96
C PHE A 112 -2.46 4.76 -7.88
N LEU A 113 -3.23 3.71 -7.58
CA LEU A 113 -3.31 2.53 -8.44
C LEU A 113 -3.75 2.86 -9.86
N MET A 114 -4.53 3.92 -10.06
CA MET A 114 -4.94 4.38 -11.38
C MET A 114 -3.76 4.71 -12.31
N LEU A 115 -2.60 5.04 -11.74
CA LEU A 115 -1.40 5.31 -12.52
C LEU A 115 -0.73 4.02 -13.03
N PHE A 116 -1.06 2.85 -12.49
CA PHE A 116 -0.31 1.60 -12.70
C PHE A 116 -1.15 0.44 -13.21
N ASN A 117 -2.48 0.45 -12.99
CA ASN A 117 -3.33 -0.73 -13.10
C ASN A 117 -4.09 -0.87 -14.43
N SER A 118 -3.77 -0.05 -15.47
CA SER A 118 -4.38 -0.25 -16.80
C SER A 118 -3.84 -1.51 -17.47
N SER A 119 -4.69 -2.24 -18.15
CA SER A 119 -4.29 -3.31 -19.06
C SER A 119 -3.62 -2.77 -20.32
N ASP A 120 -3.92 -1.52 -20.69
CA ASP A 120 -3.29 -0.80 -21.80
C ASP A 120 -1.99 -0.14 -21.34
N GLY A 121 -0.84 -0.60 -21.84
CA GLY A 121 0.48 -0.08 -21.49
C GLY A 121 0.67 1.42 -21.79
N THR A 122 -0.12 2.01 -22.68
CA THR A 122 -0.07 3.46 -22.97
C THR A 122 -0.82 4.31 -21.94
N LYS A 123 -1.55 3.65 -21.03
CA LYS A 123 -2.37 4.28 -19.98
C LYS A 123 -1.87 3.95 -18.57
N ARG A 124 -0.66 3.47 -18.43
CA ARG A 124 -0.04 3.19 -17.12
C ARG A 124 1.44 3.51 -17.11
N LEU A 125 1.97 3.78 -15.92
CA LEU A 125 3.40 3.86 -15.68
C LEU A 125 4.01 2.46 -15.72
N SER A 126 5.20 2.32 -16.30
CA SER A 126 5.90 1.03 -16.41
C SER A 126 6.76 0.71 -15.18
N ILE A 127 7.02 1.70 -14.32
CA ILE A 127 7.78 1.50 -13.08
C ILE A 127 7.02 0.59 -12.11
N LYS A 128 7.76 -0.05 -11.20
CA LYS A 128 7.19 -0.91 -10.16
C LYS A 128 6.56 -0.09 -9.04
N ALA A 129 5.40 -0.52 -8.57
CA ALA A 129 4.70 0.04 -7.43
C ALA A 129 4.51 -1.03 -6.36
N SER A 130 4.88 -0.73 -5.12
CA SER A 130 4.61 -1.59 -3.97
C SER A 130 3.67 -0.87 -3.02
N ILE A 131 2.74 -1.59 -2.41
CA ILE A 131 1.86 -1.09 -1.35
C ILE A 131 2.20 -1.85 -0.09
N ILE A 132 2.49 -1.13 0.98
CA ILE A 132 2.65 -1.68 2.33
C ILE A 132 1.47 -1.16 3.15
N THR A 133 0.70 -2.08 3.72
CA THR A 133 -0.54 -1.74 4.42
C THR A 133 -0.84 -2.76 5.50
N ASP A 134 -1.67 -2.38 6.45
CA ASP A 134 -2.13 -3.23 7.53
C ASP A 134 -3.47 -3.90 7.17
N GLU A 135 -3.68 -5.14 7.60
CA GLU A 135 -4.97 -5.83 7.43
C GLU A 135 -5.97 -5.47 8.51
N ASP A 136 -5.52 -4.80 9.57
CA ASP A 136 -6.34 -4.41 10.73
C ASP A 136 -7.17 -5.57 11.30
N GLN A 137 -6.60 -6.78 11.30
CA GLN A 137 -7.25 -7.95 11.85
C GLN A 137 -7.42 -7.79 13.37
N PHE A 138 -8.64 -7.96 13.85
CA PHE A 138 -8.96 -7.91 15.28
C PHE A 138 -9.60 -9.21 15.73
N THR A 139 -9.39 -9.57 16.99
CA THR A 139 -10.16 -10.64 17.62
C THR A 139 -11.61 -10.21 17.80
N GLU A 140 -12.55 -11.14 17.78
CA GLU A 140 -14.00 -10.83 17.96
C GLU A 140 -14.29 -10.09 19.28
N SER A 141 -13.43 -10.22 20.26
CA SER A 141 -13.59 -9.60 21.59
C SER A 141 -12.99 -8.18 21.71
N LYS A 142 -12.55 -7.56 20.63
CA LYS A 142 -12.06 -6.17 20.61
C LYS A 142 -11.22 -5.80 21.82
N ASP A 143 -10.02 -6.32 21.96
CA ASP A 143 -9.05 -5.93 22.97
C ASP A 143 -9.54 -5.87 24.44
N SER A 144 -10.85 -5.88 24.69
CA SER A 144 -11.45 -5.84 26.05
C SER A 144 -11.34 -7.15 26.82
N LYS A 145 -10.94 -8.23 26.15
CA LYS A 145 -10.74 -9.54 26.75
C LYS A 145 -9.41 -9.66 27.50
N TYR A 146 -8.46 -8.79 27.17
CA TYR A 146 -7.13 -8.86 27.73
C TYR A 146 -6.89 -7.67 28.65
N ASN A 147 -6.80 -7.95 29.95
CA ASN A 147 -6.39 -6.94 30.93
C ASN A 147 -4.86 -6.82 30.88
N LEU A 148 -4.37 -5.65 30.48
CA LEU A 148 -2.92 -5.39 30.37
C LEU A 148 -2.18 -5.64 31.70
N ASP A 149 -2.84 -5.44 32.83
CA ASP A 149 -2.26 -5.68 34.16
C ASP A 149 -2.09 -7.18 34.47
N GLU A 150 -2.84 -8.05 33.83
CA GLU A 150 -2.70 -9.51 33.90
C GLU A 150 -1.69 -10.07 32.91
N LEU A 151 -1.36 -9.34 31.84
CA LEU A 151 -0.39 -9.73 30.82
C LEU A 151 1.03 -9.92 31.37
N VAL A 152 1.37 -9.28 32.47
CA VAL A 152 2.72 -9.28 33.05
C VAL A 152 3.10 -10.64 33.66
N LYS A 153 2.17 -11.54 33.89
CA LYS A 153 2.43 -12.78 34.64
C LYS A 153 2.54 -14.06 33.79
N GLU A 154 1.95 -14.13 32.59
CA GLU A 154 2.00 -15.29 31.71
C GLU A 154 2.04 -14.89 30.22
N ASP A 155 2.94 -14.00 29.87
CA ASP A 155 2.97 -13.27 28.59
C ASP A 155 2.90 -14.14 27.33
N TYR A 156 3.53 -15.30 27.34
CA TYR A 156 3.62 -16.13 26.14
C TYR A 156 2.30 -16.77 25.72
N LYS A 157 1.56 -17.34 26.65
CA LYS A 157 0.27 -18.00 26.34
C LYS A 157 -0.75 -17.01 25.83
N ILE A 158 -0.79 -15.83 26.43
CA ILE A 158 -1.70 -14.76 26.06
C ILE A 158 -1.36 -14.25 24.65
N LEU A 159 -0.08 -14.07 24.35
CA LEU A 159 0.37 -13.65 23.02
C LEU A 159 0.06 -14.71 21.95
N GLU A 160 0.20 -16.00 22.28
CA GLU A 160 -0.16 -17.09 21.38
C GLU A 160 -1.67 -17.18 21.15
N GLU A 161 -2.48 -17.00 22.20
CA GLU A 161 -3.94 -16.93 22.08
C GLU A 161 -4.38 -15.71 21.25
N LEU A 162 -3.76 -14.56 21.46
CA LEU A 162 -4.00 -13.33 20.69
C LEU A 162 -3.67 -13.53 19.22
N ARG A 163 -2.50 -14.10 18.94
CA ARG A 163 -2.07 -14.47 17.59
C ARG A 163 -3.05 -15.42 16.91
N ASN A 164 -3.46 -16.47 17.62
CA ASN A 164 -4.42 -17.46 17.10
C ASN A 164 -5.81 -16.83 16.89
N GLY A 165 -6.24 -15.92 17.76
CA GLY A 165 -7.47 -15.17 17.62
C GLY A 165 -7.44 -14.24 16.40
N ILE A 166 -6.35 -13.49 16.21
CA ILE A 166 -6.14 -12.60 15.07
C ILE A 166 -6.14 -13.42 13.76
N ASN A 167 -5.40 -14.51 13.71
CA ASN A 167 -5.32 -15.38 12.52
C ASN A 167 -6.66 -16.03 12.15
N LYS A 168 -7.57 -16.20 13.11
CA LYS A 168 -8.92 -16.74 12.89
C LYS A 168 -9.95 -15.68 12.55
N SER A 169 -9.65 -14.42 12.78
CA SER A 169 -10.60 -13.36 12.49
C SER A 169 -10.74 -13.20 10.98
N LYS A 170 -11.95 -13.46 10.48
CA LYS A 170 -12.31 -13.23 9.07
C LYS A 170 -12.93 -11.86 8.96
N ARG A 171 -12.12 -10.82 8.97
CA ARG A 171 -12.63 -9.50 8.62
C ARG A 171 -12.49 -9.31 7.13
N ASP A 172 -13.50 -8.72 6.49
CA ASP A 172 -13.40 -8.23 5.11
C ASP A 172 -12.31 -7.16 5.08
N SER A 173 -11.12 -7.59 4.72
CA SER A 173 -9.98 -6.72 4.69
C SER A 173 -10.03 -5.88 3.41
N HIS A 174 -9.63 -4.62 3.49
CA HIS A 174 -9.48 -3.76 2.33
C HIS A 174 -8.44 -4.32 1.34
N ILE A 175 -7.61 -5.28 1.77
CA ILE A 175 -6.61 -5.97 0.95
C ILE A 175 -7.25 -6.67 -0.25
N ASP A 176 -8.41 -7.33 -0.07
CA ASP A 176 -9.07 -8.00 -1.19
C ASP A 176 -9.56 -6.98 -2.23
N ASN A 177 -10.00 -5.82 -1.78
CA ASN A 177 -10.35 -4.72 -2.67
C ASN A 177 -9.12 -4.16 -3.39
N LEU A 178 -7.98 -4.02 -2.71
CA LEU A 178 -6.72 -3.63 -3.33
C LEU A 178 -6.26 -4.64 -4.37
N LYS A 179 -6.30 -5.94 -4.06
CA LYS A 179 -5.91 -7.02 -4.99
C LYS A 179 -6.72 -6.98 -6.29
N VAL A 180 -8.04 -6.87 -6.19
CA VAL A 180 -8.87 -6.80 -7.41
C VAL A 180 -8.67 -5.48 -8.16
N MET A 181 -8.39 -4.39 -7.46
CA MET A 181 -8.11 -3.08 -8.06
C MET A 181 -6.75 -3.03 -8.77
N CYS A 182 -5.80 -3.90 -8.41
CA CYS A 182 -4.53 -4.04 -9.13
C CYS A 182 -4.71 -4.58 -10.56
N ASN A 183 -5.86 -5.14 -10.89
CA ASN A 183 -6.22 -5.58 -12.24
C ASN A 183 -5.20 -6.57 -12.84
N ASN A 184 -4.65 -7.46 -12.01
CA ASN A 184 -3.64 -8.47 -12.37
C ASN A 184 -2.36 -7.91 -13.02
N GLN A 185 -2.01 -6.67 -12.70
CA GLN A 185 -0.79 -6.06 -13.26
C GLN A 185 0.46 -6.54 -12.50
N GLU A 186 1.45 -7.04 -13.23
CA GLU A 186 2.70 -7.60 -12.69
C GLU A 186 3.65 -6.55 -12.09
N ASN A 187 3.44 -5.27 -12.38
CA ASN A 187 4.24 -4.18 -11.84
C ASN A 187 3.72 -3.66 -10.50
N ILE A 188 2.63 -4.24 -9.95
CA ILE A 188 2.04 -3.85 -8.67
C ILE A 188 2.20 -4.99 -7.66
N PHE A 189 2.74 -4.67 -6.48
CA PHE A 189 2.96 -5.61 -5.39
C PHE A 189 2.24 -5.12 -4.13
N ILE A 190 1.64 -6.04 -3.38
CA ILE A 190 1.01 -5.74 -2.09
C ILE A 190 1.70 -6.58 -1.03
N ALA A 191 2.20 -5.91 0.00
CA ALA A 191 2.68 -6.51 1.23
C ALA A 191 1.79 -6.05 2.38
N SER A 192 1.24 -6.98 3.14
CA SER A 192 0.36 -6.65 4.26
C SER A 192 0.81 -7.29 5.56
N GLY A 193 0.66 -6.53 6.65
CA GLY A 193 0.76 -7.03 8.00
C GLY A 193 -0.61 -7.48 8.52
N VAL A 194 -0.66 -8.54 9.31
CA VAL A 194 -1.93 -9.11 9.82
C VAL A 194 -2.69 -8.10 10.69
N LYS A 195 -1.99 -7.27 11.45
CA LYS A 195 -2.58 -6.23 12.30
C LYS A 195 -1.96 -4.88 11.98
N THR A 196 -0.94 -4.47 12.72
CA THR A 196 -0.20 -3.23 12.50
C THR A 196 1.29 -3.49 12.35
N LEU A 197 2.02 -2.51 11.84
CA LEU A 197 3.47 -2.59 11.72
C LEU A 197 4.13 -2.86 13.08
N GLU A 198 3.70 -2.17 14.14
CA GLU A 198 4.24 -2.35 15.49
C GLU A 198 3.99 -3.78 15.99
N TYR A 199 2.82 -4.34 15.72
CA TYR A 199 2.51 -5.73 16.04
C TYR A 199 3.46 -6.70 15.34
N GLN A 200 3.77 -6.48 14.05
CA GLN A 200 4.70 -7.32 13.29
C GLN A 200 6.12 -7.23 13.86
N ILE A 201 6.57 -6.04 14.24
CA ILE A 201 7.88 -5.83 14.87
C ILE A 201 7.96 -6.53 16.22
N CYS A 202 6.93 -6.38 17.06
CA CYS A 202 6.87 -7.08 18.36
C CYS A 202 6.90 -8.58 18.16
N LEU A 203 6.14 -9.12 17.23
CA LEU A 203 6.07 -10.55 16.93
C LEU A 203 7.43 -11.10 16.49
N ALA A 204 8.15 -10.38 15.64
CA ALA A 204 9.48 -10.76 15.18
C ALA A 204 10.52 -10.76 16.33
N ASN A 205 10.46 -9.78 17.23
CA ASN A 205 11.36 -9.69 18.38
C ASN A 205 11.10 -10.77 19.43
N ILE A 206 9.83 -11.12 19.67
CA ILE A 206 9.48 -12.22 20.57
C ILE A 206 10.09 -13.53 20.07
N ALA A 207 9.98 -13.81 18.78
CA ALA A 207 10.53 -15.03 18.20
C ALA A 207 12.06 -15.13 18.35
N THR A 208 12.79 -14.02 18.25
CA THR A 208 14.25 -13.96 18.45
C THR A 208 14.65 -14.13 19.91
N THR A 209 13.99 -13.46 20.82
CA THR A 209 14.28 -13.54 22.26
C THR A 209 14.11 -14.96 22.79
N PHE A 210 13.13 -15.70 22.32
CA PHE A 210 12.94 -17.11 22.69
C PHE A 210 13.95 -18.07 22.06
N ALA A 211 14.54 -17.73 20.92
CA ALA A 211 15.59 -18.54 20.31
C ALA A 211 16.93 -18.41 21.08
N GLU A 212 17.19 -17.26 21.70
CA GLU A 212 18.41 -17.00 22.47
C GLU A 212 18.38 -17.53 23.92
N THR A 213 17.18 -17.84 24.44
CA THR A 213 16.99 -18.36 25.81
C THR A 213 16.95 -19.89 25.91
N LYS A 214 17.18 -20.62 24.84
CA LYS A 214 17.37 -22.06 24.77
C LYS A 214 18.83 -22.43 24.59
#